data_87e9c57750faeecca4d54700fba68172
#
_entry.id   87e9c57750faeecca4d54700fba68172
#
_cell.length_a   1.000
_cell.length_b   1.000
_cell.length_c   1.000
_cell.angle_alpha   90.00
_cell.angle_beta   90.00
_cell.angle_gamma   90.00
#
_symmetry.space_group_name_H-M   'P 1'
#
loop_
_entity.id
_entity.type
_entity.pdbx_description
1 polymer ?
#
loop_
_entity_poly.entity_id
_entity_poly.type
_entity_poly.pdbx_seq_one_letter_code
_entity_poly.pdbx_strand_id
1 'polypeptide(L)'
;LSTKLFVGIGLISYSLYLWHYPIFAFSRIIGFVQESLFKQLLLGIIILILSIISYVLVERPARNKKYNSNLIIKFLSITILIIFTFNLIGIFNNGFEKKRNFPKVITNASKNLDYRNNYQNKIKCHDRKGNNGFCIFNELSDNVGDIVLLGDSQTDAILSNLIEKISNTKFRLIHMSYSGNLYLPNFTRLSKKTQTIKSDETWHKYRTDFLNNETHKNTYIIIYGRYDNYFEKKLKFNENKILIKDEGNSEFLFLPRNKVNLNYDDRKKLLKNKFKTTIEDLSENKKIILLYPSP
;
A
#
# COMPACT_ATOMS: atom_id res chain seq x y z
N LEU A 1 -32.33 26.47 -22.69
CA LEU A 1 -31.00 25.86 -22.44
C LEU A 1 -30.07 25.83 -23.67
N SER A 2 -30.44 26.42 -24.80
CA SER A 2 -29.60 26.43 -26.00
C SER A 2 -28.78 27.73 -26.16
N THR A 3 -28.28 28.26 -25.09
CA THR A 3 -27.35 29.41 -25.20
C THR A 3 -26.01 28.93 -25.73
N LYS A 4 -25.36 29.78 -26.55
CA LYS A 4 -24.07 29.47 -27.19
C LYS A 4 -23.01 29.02 -26.18
N LEU A 5 -23.10 29.49 -24.94
CA LEU A 5 -22.18 29.12 -23.84
C LEU A 5 -22.33 27.64 -23.46
N PHE A 6 -23.56 27.17 -23.20
CA PHE A 6 -23.80 25.78 -22.83
C PHE A 6 -23.48 24.80 -23.94
N VAL A 7 -23.76 25.19 -25.18
CA VAL A 7 -23.39 24.41 -26.37
C VAL A 7 -21.86 24.31 -26.47
N GLY A 8 -21.13 25.41 -26.23
CA GLY A 8 -19.69 25.46 -26.24
C GLY A 8 -19.06 24.54 -25.17
N ILE A 9 -19.57 24.58 -23.93
CA ILE A 9 -19.14 23.67 -22.85
C ILE A 9 -19.43 22.22 -23.22
N GLY A 10 -20.58 21.92 -23.78
CA GLY A 10 -20.91 20.57 -24.22
C GLY A 10 -19.95 20.04 -25.30
N LEU A 11 -19.51 20.90 -26.21
CA LEU A 11 -18.58 20.51 -27.27
C LEU A 11 -17.19 20.14 -26.75
N ILE A 12 -16.71 20.83 -25.71
CA ILE A 12 -15.38 20.57 -25.09
C ILE A 12 -15.43 19.56 -23.94
N SER A 13 -16.63 19.09 -23.55
CA SER A 13 -16.82 18.27 -22.36
C SER A 13 -16.00 16.98 -22.37
N TYR A 14 -15.86 16.33 -23.52
CA TYR A 14 -15.06 15.12 -23.67
C TYR A 14 -13.57 15.40 -23.47
N SER A 15 -13.04 16.42 -24.11
CA SER A 15 -11.65 16.85 -23.94
C SER A 15 -11.38 17.30 -22.50
N LEU A 16 -12.35 17.95 -21.83
CA LEU A 16 -12.27 18.36 -20.44
C LEU A 16 -12.21 17.13 -19.51
N TYR A 17 -13.02 16.12 -19.79
CA TYR A 17 -13.00 14.85 -19.08
C TYR A 17 -11.63 14.14 -19.21
N LEU A 18 -11.02 14.16 -20.39
CA LEU A 18 -9.70 13.54 -20.61
C LEU A 18 -8.56 14.24 -19.84
N TRP A 19 -8.59 15.57 -19.75
CA TRP A 19 -7.49 16.33 -19.16
C TRP A 19 -7.61 16.51 -17.64
N HIS A 20 -8.82 16.59 -17.08
CA HIS A 20 -8.97 16.92 -15.66
C HIS A 20 -8.33 15.88 -14.73
N TYR A 21 -8.56 14.59 -14.98
CA TYR A 21 -8.08 13.54 -14.10
C TYR A 21 -6.55 13.44 -14.07
N PRO A 22 -5.83 13.31 -15.20
CA PRO A 22 -4.37 13.24 -15.19
C PRO A 22 -3.71 14.46 -14.54
N ILE A 23 -4.20 15.67 -14.85
CA ILE A 23 -3.61 16.91 -14.34
C ILE A 23 -3.81 17.02 -12.82
N PHE A 24 -5.02 16.73 -12.30
CA PHE A 24 -5.25 16.72 -10.86
C PHE A 24 -4.48 15.60 -10.14
N ALA A 25 -4.41 14.41 -10.73
CA ALA A 25 -3.65 13.31 -10.16
C ALA A 25 -2.16 13.67 -10.06
N PHE A 26 -1.59 14.22 -11.15
CA PHE A 26 -0.18 14.62 -11.19
C PHE A 26 0.12 15.75 -10.22
N SER A 27 -0.76 16.74 -10.12
CA SER A 27 -0.60 17.87 -9.19
C SER A 27 -0.63 17.44 -7.72
N ARG A 28 -1.41 16.40 -7.38
CA ARG A 28 -1.40 15.81 -6.05
C ARG A 28 -0.10 15.07 -5.76
N ILE A 29 0.40 14.27 -6.71
CA ILE A 29 1.65 13.52 -6.56
C ILE A 29 2.84 14.47 -6.30
N ILE A 30 2.90 15.60 -7.00
CA ILE A 30 3.97 16.60 -6.81
C ILE A 30 3.71 17.59 -5.67
N GLY A 31 2.61 17.43 -4.92
CA GLY A 31 2.26 18.31 -3.80
C GLY A 31 1.87 19.73 -4.17
N PHE A 32 1.57 20.00 -5.46
CA PHE A 32 1.31 21.36 -5.95
C PHE A 32 0.01 21.96 -5.40
N VAL A 33 -1.00 21.13 -5.09
CA VAL A 33 -2.39 21.58 -4.77
C VAL A 33 -2.67 21.65 -3.29
N GLN A 34 -1.80 21.14 -2.44
CA GLN A 34 -2.17 20.77 -1.06
C GLN A 34 -2.69 21.90 -0.15
N GLU A 35 -2.53 23.20 -0.48
CA GLU A 35 -2.91 24.26 0.47
C GLU A 35 -3.44 25.58 -0.14
N SER A 36 -3.70 25.70 -1.43
CA SER A 36 -4.06 26.99 -2.02
C SER A 36 -5.19 26.89 -3.05
N LEU A 37 -6.31 27.55 -2.76
CA LEU A 37 -7.42 27.76 -3.71
C LEU A 37 -6.93 28.38 -5.03
N PHE A 38 -5.97 29.30 -4.96
CA PHE A 38 -5.39 29.93 -6.15
C PHE A 38 -4.73 28.92 -7.08
N LYS A 39 -3.98 27.96 -6.54
CA LYS A 39 -3.36 26.87 -7.33
C LYS A 39 -4.40 25.94 -7.95
N GLN A 40 -5.49 25.68 -7.27
CA GLN A 40 -6.61 24.86 -7.81
C GLN A 40 -7.29 25.59 -8.98
N LEU A 41 -7.54 26.90 -8.84
CA LEU A 41 -8.10 27.70 -9.92
C LEU A 41 -7.17 27.77 -11.14
N LEU A 42 -5.87 27.94 -10.90
CA LEU A 42 -4.85 27.93 -11.96
C LEU A 42 -4.87 26.61 -12.75
N LEU A 43 -4.94 25.46 -12.03
CA LEU A 43 -5.07 24.17 -12.69
C LEU A 43 -6.37 24.05 -13.50
N GLY A 44 -7.48 24.56 -12.97
CA GLY A 44 -8.75 24.60 -13.69
C GLY A 44 -8.63 25.37 -15.03
N ILE A 45 -7.94 26.49 -15.01
CA ILE A 45 -7.67 27.30 -16.22
C ILE A 45 -6.78 26.52 -17.20
N ILE A 46 -5.72 25.88 -16.73
CA ILE A 46 -4.83 25.04 -17.56
C ILE A 46 -5.63 23.90 -18.22
N ILE A 47 -6.47 23.21 -17.45
CA ILE A 47 -7.33 22.14 -17.96
C ILE A 47 -8.27 22.66 -19.04
N LEU A 48 -8.88 23.82 -18.82
CA LEU A 48 -9.77 24.45 -19.79
C LEU A 48 -9.05 24.77 -21.10
N ILE A 49 -7.88 25.38 -21.01
CA ILE A 49 -7.04 25.74 -22.19
C ILE A 49 -6.66 24.47 -22.97
N LEU A 50 -6.15 23.46 -22.29
CA LEU A 50 -5.77 22.19 -22.92
C LEU A 50 -6.99 21.50 -23.56
N SER A 51 -8.15 21.57 -22.92
CA SER A 51 -9.39 21.01 -23.47
C SER A 51 -9.84 21.72 -24.74
N ILE A 52 -9.75 23.06 -24.79
CA ILE A 52 -10.07 23.84 -25.99
C ILE A 52 -9.08 23.51 -27.12
N ILE A 53 -7.79 23.47 -26.82
CA ILE A 53 -6.74 23.12 -27.79
C ILE A 53 -7.01 21.70 -28.35
N SER A 54 -7.24 20.74 -27.47
CA SER A 54 -7.52 19.35 -27.84
C SER A 54 -8.78 19.24 -28.72
N TYR A 55 -9.84 19.95 -28.35
CA TYR A 55 -11.07 20.00 -29.15
C TYR A 55 -10.83 20.57 -30.54
N VAL A 56 -10.16 21.72 -30.65
CA VAL A 56 -9.95 22.43 -31.92
C VAL A 56 -9.01 21.68 -32.84
N LEU A 57 -7.88 21.17 -32.30
CA LEU A 57 -6.82 20.54 -33.11
C LEU A 57 -7.05 19.07 -33.40
N VAL A 58 -7.75 18.35 -32.52
CA VAL A 58 -7.90 16.89 -32.63
C VAL A 58 -9.36 16.51 -32.87
N GLU A 59 -10.26 16.87 -31.96
CA GLU A 59 -11.62 16.35 -31.96
C GLU A 59 -12.44 16.92 -33.13
N ARG A 60 -12.44 18.23 -33.33
CA ARG A 60 -13.17 18.89 -34.39
C ARG A 60 -12.74 18.46 -35.79
N PRO A 61 -11.45 18.37 -36.14
CA PRO A 61 -11.00 17.79 -37.40
C PRO A 61 -11.37 16.32 -37.58
N ALA A 62 -11.23 15.49 -36.52
CA ALA A 62 -11.57 14.07 -36.59
C ALA A 62 -13.06 13.81 -36.85
N ARG A 63 -13.95 14.68 -36.35
CA ARG A 63 -15.40 14.62 -36.58
C ARG A 63 -15.83 15.17 -37.94
N ASN A 64 -14.97 15.90 -38.63
CA ASN A 64 -15.31 16.54 -39.89
C ASN A 64 -15.14 15.57 -41.07
N LYS A 65 -16.24 15.15 -41.69
CA LYS A 65 -16.25 14.25 -42.85
C LYS A 65 -15.51 14.77 -44.09
N LYS A 66 -15.09 16.05 -44.10
CA LYS A 66 -14.27 16.62 -45.19
C LYS A 66 -12.84 16.14 -45.19
N TYR A 67 -12.33 15.67 -44.06
CA TYR A 67 -10.98 15.12 -43.98
C TYR A 67 -10.95 13.67 -44.44
N ASN A 68 -10.01 13.35 -45.30
CA ASN A 68 -9.80 11.97 -45.77
C ASN A 68 -9.42 11.09 -44.58
N SER A 69 -10.18 10.00 -44.36
CA SER A 69 -9.92 9.03 -43.28
C SER A 69 -8.48 8.49 -43.29
N ASN A 70 -7.89 8.31 -44.48
CA ASN A 70 -6.51 7.87 -44.61
C ASN A 70 -5.50 8.86 -44.01
N LEU A 71 -5.78 10.16 -44.11
CA LEU A 71 -4.90 11.21 -43.54
C LEU A 71 -4.98 11.20 -42.02
N ILE A 72 -6.19 11.02 -41.48
CA ILE A 72 -6.40 10.89 -40.01
C ILE A 72 -5.70 9.64 -39.47
N ILE A 73 -5.86 8.50 -40.13
CA ILE A 73 -5.21 7.24 -39.76
C ILE A 73 -3.69 7.38 -39.80
N LYS A 74 -3.15 8.00 -40.87
CA LYS A 74 -1.70 8.24 -41.00
C LYS A 74 -1.16 9.10 -39.86
N PHE A 75 -1.86 10.18 -39.51
CA PHE A 75 -1.48 11.06 -38.38
C PHE A 75 -1.51 10.31 -37.04
N LEU A 76 -2.57 9.54 -36.77
CA LEU A 76 -2.69 8.72 -35.57
C LEU A 76 -1.57 7.69 -35.49
N SER A 77 -1.28 6.99 -36.59
CA SER A 77 -0.21 5.99 -36.63
C SER A 77 1.16 6.58 -36.33
N ILE A 78 1.44 7.78 -36.88
CA ILE A 78 2.71 8.49 -36.60
C ILE A 78 2.77 8.89 -35.12
N THR A 79 1.68 9.42 -34.57
CA THR A 79 1.60 9.79 -33.15
C THR A 79 1.82 8.60 -32.22
N ILE A 80 1.17 7.48 -32.50
CA ILE A 80 1.36 6.24 -31.75
C ILE A 80 2.80 5.76 -31.84
N LEU A 81 3.42 5.82 -33.03
CA LEU A 81 4.81 5.43 -33.20
C LEU A 81 5.77 6.31 -32.39
N ILE A 82 5.53 7.64 -32.37
CA ILE A 82 6.33 8.57 -31.54
C ILE A 82 6.20 8.26 -30.06
N ILE A 83 4.97 8.05 -29.57
CA ILE A 83 4.73 7.69 -28.17
C ILE A 83 5.40 6.36 -27.84
N PHE A 84 5.27 5.37 -28.70
CA PHE A 84 5.86 4.05 -28.51
C PHE A 84 7.40 4.11 -28.47
N THR A 85 8.04 4.82 -29.41
CA THR A 85 9.49 4.99 -29.41
C THR A 85 9.97 5.75 -28.18
N PHE A 86 9.26 6.81 -27.75
CA PHE A 86 9.60 7.54 -26.53
C PHE A 86 9.53 6.64 -25.29
N ASN A 87 8.50 5.78 -25.18
CA ASN A 87 8.39 4.82 -24.09
C ASN A 87 9.51 3.77 -24.12
N LEU A 88 9.86 3.26 -25.31
CA LEU A 88 10.98 2.34 -25.45
C LEU A 88 12.28 2.98 -24.99
N ILE A 89 12.57 4.21 -25.41
CA ILE A 89 13.75 4.97 -24.97
C ILE A 89 13.73 5.13 -23.44
N GLY A 90 12.56 5.40 -22.85
CA GLY A 90 12.37 5.47 -21.41
C GLY A 90 12.73 4.16 -20.70
N ILE A 91 12.25 3.02 -21.22
CA ILE A 91 12.52 1.69 -20.66
C ILE A 91 14.03 1.38 -20.76
N PHE A 92 14.65 1.54 -21.92
CA PHE A 92 16.09 1.27 -22.13
C PHE A 92 16.99 2.16 -21.25
N ASN A 93 16.55 3.35 -20.92
CA ASN A 93 17.28 4.27 -20.03
C ASN A 93 16.83 4.18 -18.55
N ASN A 94 16.14 3.13 -18.13
CA ASN A 94 15.61 2.97 -16.77
C ASN A 94 14.83 4.21 -16.28
N GLY A 95 13.97 4.77 -17.14
CA GLY A 95 13.21 5.96 -16.82
C GLY A 95 14.06 7.22 -16.69
N PHE A 96 15.27 7.26 -17.26
CA PHE A 96 16.25 8.37 -17.14
C PHE A 96 16.69 8.62 -15.68
N GLU A 97 16.76 7.59 -14.85
CA GLU A 97 17.11 7.67 -13.43
C GLU A 97 18.41 8.48 -13.20
N LYS A 98 19.44 8.27 -14.03
CA LYS A 98 20.73 8.96 -13.94
C LYS A 98 20.66 10.48 -14.21
N LYS A 99 19.65 10.94 -14.95
CA LYS A 99 19.45 12.36 -15.29
C LYS A 99 18.51 13.09 -14.33
N ARG A 100 17.80 12.34 -13.49
CA ARG A 100 16.89 12.91 -12.49
C ARG A 100 17.64 13.01 -11.17
N ASN A 101 17.82 14.23 -10.66
CA ASN A 101 18.32 14.47 -9.31
C ASN A 101 17.26 14.12 -8.28
N PHE A 102 16.89 12.84 -8.19
CA PHE A 102 16.01 12.39 -7.13
C PHE A 102 16.71 12.51 -5.77
N PRO A 103 16.02 12.96 -4.72
CA PRO A 103 16.55 12.88 -3.38
C PRO A 103 17.05 11.44 -3.09
N LYS A 104 18.19 11.32 -2.43
CA LYS A 104 18.80 9.99 -2.11
C LYS A 104 17.81 9.02 -1.46
N VAL A 105 16.82 9.56 -0.73
CA VAL A 105 15.74 8.77 -0.11
C VAL A 105 14.91 8.05 -1.17
N ILE A 106 14.58 8.69 -2.29
CA ILE A 106 13.77 8.07 -3.36
C ILE A 106 14.59 7.05 -4.15
N THR A 107 15.86 7.35 -4.45
CA THR A 107 16.75 6.40 -5.15
C THR A 107 17.06 5.16 -4.29
N ASN A 108 17.21 5.33 -2.99
CA ASN A 108 17.38 4.20 -2.08
C ASN A 108 16.07 3.41 -1.93
N ALA A 109 14.92 4.07 -1.88
CA ALA A 109 13.63 3.39 -1.85
C ALA A 109 13.39 2.58 -3.14
N SER A 110 13.76 3.09 -4.32
CA SER A 110 13.61 2.35 -5.58
C SER A 110 14.52 1.12 -5.66
N LYS A 111 15.73 1.20 -5.13
CA LYS A 111 16.64 0.05 -5.02
C LYS A 111 16.14 -1.01 -4.05
N ASN A 112 15.35 -0.60 -3.06
CA ASN A 112 14.76 -1.46 -2.05
C ASN A 112 13.32 -1.89 -2.37
N LEU A 113 12.80 -1.59 -3.57
CA LEU A 113 11.45 -2.00 -3.99
C LEU A 113 11.26 -3.52 -4.06
N ASP A 114 12.34 -4.28 -4.05
CA ASP A 114 12.31 -5.74 -3.99
C ASP A 114 12.22 -6.27 -2.55
N TYR A 115 11.59 -5.49 -1.66
CA TYR A 115 11.45 -5.82 -0.23
C TYR A 115 10.78 -7.19 0.01
N ARG A 116 9.95 -7.66 -0.93
CA ARG A 116 9.34 -9.00 -0.86
C ARG A 116 10.32 -10.13 -1.13
N ASN A 117 11.48 -9.81 -1.68
CA ASN A 117 12.53 -10.77 -2.01
C ASN A 117 13.68 -10.77 -0.99
N ASN A 118 13.43 -10.25 0.22
CA ASN A 118 14.39 -10.45 1.31
C ASN A 118 14.49 -11.94 1.64
N TYR A 119 15.67 -12.48 1.43
CA TYR A 119 15.98 -13.88 1.68
C TYR A 119 17.03 -13.99 2.77
N GLN A 120 16.86 -14.97 3.62
CA GLN A 120 17.92 -15.47 4.49
C GLN A 120 18.10 -16.96 4.20
N ASN A 121 19.33 -17.38 3.94
CA ASN A 121 19.65 -18.77 3.56
C ASN A 121 18.79 -19.28 2.38
N LYS A 122 18.57 -18.44 1.33
CA LYS A 122 17.74 -18.73 0.15
C LYS A 122 16.24 -18.91 0.44
N ILE A 123 15.76 -18.65 1.64
CA ILE A 123 14.35 -18.77 2.03
C ILE A 123 13.77 -17.37 2.21
N LYS A 124 12.61 -17.11 1.61
CA LYS A 124 11.90 -15.85 1.79
C LYS A 124 11.61 -15.57 3.26
N CYS A 125 11.85 -14.34 3.70
CA CYS A 125 11.53 -13.92 5.06
C CYS A 125 10.05 -13.63 5.25
N HIS A 126 9.37 -13.24 4.18
CA HIS A 126 7.92 -13.02 4.21
C HIS A 126 7.17 -14.33 4.43
N ASP A 127 6.18 -14.32 5.33
CA ASP A 127 5.37 -15.49 5.70
C ASP A 127 6.15 -16.70 6.22
N ARG A 128 7.40 -16.50 6.65
CA ARG A 128 8.22 -17.55 7.22
C ARG A 128 7.64 -17.99 8.58
N LYS A 129 7.46 -19.27 8.79
CA LYS A 129 6.83 -19.83 9.99
C LYS A 129 7.32 -21.23 10.31
N GLY A 130 7.04 -21.66 11.53
CA GLY A 130 7.30 -23.02 12.00
C GLY A 130 8.79 -23.34 12.14
N ASN A 131 9.16 -24.58 11.82
CA ASN A 131 10.51 -25.12 11.97
C ASN A 131 11.59 -24.35 11.17
N ASN A 132 11.19 -23.51 10.22
CA ASN A 132 12.10 -22.65 9.47
C ASN A 132 12.50 -21.39 10.26
N GLY A 133 11.95 -21.18 11.44
CA GLY A 133 12.22 -20.03 12.29
C GLY A 133 11.83 -18.69 11.65
N PHE A 134 12.23 -17.61 12.31
CA PHE A 134 12.13 -16.26 11.76
C PHE A 134 13.41 -15.88 11.04
N CYS A 135 13.38 -14.86 10.16
CA CYS A 135 14.61 -14.29 9.66
C CYS A 135 15.25 -13.43 10.74
N ILE A 136 16.51 -13.73 11.03
CA ILE A 136 17.32 -13.01 12.00
C ILE A 136 18.50 -12.43 11.25
N PHE A 137 18.69 -11.11 11.39
CA PHE A 137 19.76 -10.37 10.74
C PHE A 137 20.68 -9.78 11.80
N ASN A 138 21.94 -9.60 11.44
CA ASN A 138 22.98 -9.06 12.32
C ASN A 138 23.12 -9.88 13.62
N GLU A 139 23.13 -11.20 13.49
CA GLU A 139 23.31 -12.13 14.61
C GLU A 139 24.81 -12.26 14.93
N LEU A 140 25.24 -11.60 15.99
CA LEU A 140 26.61 -11.55 16.48
C LEU A 140 26.68 -12.20 17.86
N SER A 141 27.84 -12.72 18.25
CA SER A 141 28.03 -13.33 19.57
C SER A 141 27.97 -12.32 20.73
N ASP A 142 28.13 -11.02 20.43
CA ASP A 142 28.15 -9.93 21.42
C ASP A 142 26.92 -9.00 21.27
N ASN A 143 25.81 -9.49 20.73
CA ASN A 143 24.58 -8.73 20.66
C ASN A 143 24.11 -8.27 22.05
N VAL A 144 23.73 -7.00 22.16
CA VAL A 144 23.29 -6.36 23.42
C VAL A 144 21.76 -6.27 23.53
N GLY A 145 21.03 -6.61 22.47
CA GLY A 145 19.57 -6.57 22.45
C GLY A 145 18.99 -6.92 21.10
N ASP A 146 17.67 -6.87 21.03
CA ASP A 146 16.90 -7.20 19.84
C ASP A 146 16.03 -6.04 19.36
N ILE A 147 15.83 -5.99 18.06
CA ILE A 147 14.76 -5.23 17.42
C ILE A 147 13.85 -6.24 16.72
N VAL A 148 12.65 -6.42 17.22
CA VAL A 148 11.67 -7.33 16.65
C VAL A 148 10.70 -6.54 15.77
N LEU A 149 10.61 -6.88 14.50
CA LEU A 149 9.65 -6.30 13.57
C LEU A 149 8.44 -7.23 13.47
N LEU A 150 7.33 -6.83 14.08
CA LEU A 150 6.13 -7.64 14.28
C LEU A 150 4.93 -7.02 13.54
N GLY A 151 4.26 -7.79 12.68
CA GLY A 151 3.07 -7.28 11.99
C GLY A 151 2.66 -8.05 10.75
N ASP A 152 1.97 -7.36 9.85
CA ASP A 152 1.55 -7.89 8.56
C ASP A 152 2.57 -7.60 7.45
N SER A 153 2.18 -7.75 6.19
CA SER A 153 3.05 -7.51 5.02
C SER A 153 3.61 -6.08 4.91
N GLN A 154 3.10 -5.12 5.67
CA GLN A 154 3.68 -3.77 5.70
C GLN A 154 5.07 -3.74 6.35
N THR A 155 5.35 -4.68 7.25
CA THR A 155 6.67 -4.78 7.88
C THR A 155 7.78 -5.02 6.86
N ASP A 156 7.48 -5.72 5.76
CA ASP A 156 8.46 -5.98 4.71
C ASP A 156 8.92 -4.69 4.01
N ALA A 157 8.06 -3.69 3.93
CA ALA A 157 8.37 -2.42 3.29
C ALA A 157 9.50 -1.64 3.99
N ILE A 158 9.65 -1.84 5.31
CA ILE A 158 10.69 -1.17 6.10
C ILE A 158 11.87 -2.09 6.43
N LEU A 159 11.75 -3.39 6.14
CA LEU A 159 12.74 -4.40 6.53
C LEU A 159 14.13 -4.11 5.95
N SER A 160 14.24 -3.83 4.66
CA SER A 160 15.54 -3.58 4.00
C SER A 160 16.26 -2.38 4.59
N ASN A 161 15.53 -1.30 4.88
CA ASN A 161 16.09 -0.11 5.51
C ASN A 161 16.55 -0.38 6.95
N LEU A 162 15.81 -1.21 7.68
CA LEU A 162 16.21 -1.61 9.03
C LEU A 162 17.46 -2.49 9.03
N ILE A 163 17.55 -3.43 8.08
CA ILE A 163 18.76 -4.26 7.92
C ILE A 163 19.99 -3.37 7.71
N GLU A 164 19.90 -2.39 6.80
CA GLU A 164 21.01 -1.45 6.54
C GLU A 164 21.39 -0.63 7.78
N LYS A 165 20.39 -0.14 8.51
CA LYS A 165 20.62 0.68 9.72
C LYS A 165 21.21 -0.09 10.88
N ILE A 166 20.84 -1.36 11.00
CA ILE A 166 21.27 -2.22 12.12
C ILE A 166 22.64 -2.85 11.87
N SER A 167 23.07 -3.00 10.61
CA SER A 167 24.31 -3.69 10.25
C SER A 167 25.57 -3.22 11.00
N ASN A 168 25.59 -1.96 11.44
CA ASN A 168 26.70 -1.37 12.19
C ASN A 168 26.42 -1.24 13.71
N THR A 169 25.42 -1.94 14.21
CA THR A 169 25.05 -1.92 15.63
C THR A 169 25.23 -3.30 16.25
N LYS A 170 25.15 -3.37 17.57
CA LYS A 170 25.13 -4.63 18.31
C LYS A 170 23.70 -5.13 18.59
N PHE A 171 22.73 -4.72 17.79
CA PHE A 171 21.36 -5.22 17.89
C PHE A 171 21.10 -6.26 16.80
N ARG A 172 20.42 -7.33 17.18
CA ARG A 172 19.89 -8.34 16.28
C ARG A 172 18.51 -7.91 15.78
N LEU A 173 18.23 -8.05 14.49
CA LEU A 173 16.92 -7.76 13.89
C LEU A 173 16.16 -9.06 13.60
N ILE A 174 15.00 -9.20 14.20
CA ILE A 174 14.13 -10.37 14.05
C ILE A 174 12.88 -9.97 13.31
N HIS A 175 12.62 -10.62 12.18
CA HIS A 175 11.49 -10.31 11.32
C HIS A 175 10.39 -11.35 11.46
N MET A 176 9.21 -10.93 11.95
CA MET A 176 8.04 -11.77 12.24
C MET A 176 6.80 -11.32 11.47
N SER A 177 6.90 -11.16 10.16
CA SER A 177 5.75 -10.78 9.32
C SER A 177 4.89 -11.97 8.92
N TYR A 178 3.60 -11.72 8.75
CA TYR A 178 2.68 -12.66 8.15
C TYR A 178 1.56 -11.95 7.40
N SER A 179 1.35 -12.31 6.13
CA SER A 179 0.37 -11.65 5.25
C SER A 179 -1.01 -11.55 5.87
N GLY A 180 -1.51 -10.30 5.96
CA GLY A 180 -2.85 -10.03 6.46
C GLY A 180 -3.09 -10.47 7.90
N ASN A 181 -2.04 -10.63 8.72
CA ASN A 181 -2.14 -11.08 10.10
C ASN A 181 -1.39 -10.17 11.06
N LEU A 182 -2.14 -9.48 11.90
CA LEU A 182 -1.59 -8.83 13.09
C LEU A 182 -1.28 -9.87 14.17
N TYR A 183 -0.35 -9.56 15.04
CA TYR A 183 -0.11 -10.38 16.23
C TYR A 183 -1.24 -10.18 17.25
N LEU A 184 -2.24 -11.08 17.19
CA LEU A 184 -3.42 -11.08 18.07
C LEU A 184 -3.65 -12.50 18.60
N PRO A 185 -2.94 -12.93 19.66
CA PRO A 185 -3.14 -14.24 20.24
C PRO A 185 -4.61 -14.50 20.62
N ASN A 186 -5.11 -15.70 20.37
CA ASN A 186 -6.52 -16.13 20.57
C ASN A 186 -7.52 -15.50 19.59
N PHE A 187 -7.05 -14.87 18.51
CA PHE A 187 -7.90 -14.47 17.39
C PHE A 187 -7.61 -15.34 16.18
N THR A 188 -8.62 -15.55 15.36
CA THR A 188 -8.54 -16.27 14.09
C THR A 188 -8.92 -15.34 12.94
N ARG A 189 -8.52 -15.71 11.73
CA ARG A 189 -8.90 -15.00 10.52
C ARG A 189 -9.99 -15.76 9.77
N LEU A 190 -11.08 -15.09 9.43
CA LEU A 190 -12.08 -15.58 8.49
C LEU A 190 -11.75 -15.04 7.10
N SER A 191 -11.54 -15.92 6.12
CA SER A 191 -11.42 -15.53 4.72
C SER A 191 -12.80 -15.13 4.19
N LYS A 192 -12.89 -13.90 3.67
CA LYS A 192 -14.13 -13.39 3.08
C LYS A 192 -14.48 -14.09 1.78
N LYS A 193 -13.48 -14.48 1.01
CA LYS A 193 -13.66 -15.14 -0.29
C LYS A 193 -14.14 -16.57 -0.14
N THR A 194 -13.55 -17.34 0.74
CA THR A 194 -13.84 -18.76 0.91
C THR A 194 -14.76 -19.06 2.10
N GLN A 195 -15.08 -18.06 2.92
CA GLN A 195 -15.86 -18.20 4.17
C GLN A 195 -15.26 -19.25 5.13
N THR A 196 -13.96 -19.50 5.02
CA THR A 196 -13.24 -20.45 5.84
C THR A 196 -12.44 -19.78 6.94
N ILE A 197 -12.42 -20.38 8.11
CA ILE A 197 -11.58 -19.94 9.22
C ILE A 197 -10.15 -20.40 8.95
N LYS A 198 -9.20 -19.44 9.00
CA LYS A 198 -7.77 -19.73 8.97
C LYS A 198 -7.25 -19.85 10.39
N SER A 199 -6.81 -21.04 10.76
CA SER A 199 -6.17 -21.22 12.06
C SER A 199 -4.77 -20.60 12.04
N ASP A 200 -4.59 -19.51 12.79
CA ASP A 200 -3.30 -18.85 12.97
C ASP A 200 -2.67 -19.20 14.33
N GLU A 201 -3.23 -20.16 15.04
CA GLU A 201 -2.83 -20.53 16.39
C GLU A 201 -1.36 -20.94 16.48
N THR A 202 -0.95 -21.86 15.60
CA THR A 202 0.42 -22.33 15.54
C THR A 202 1.38 -21.16 15.33
N TRP A 203 1.00 -20.23 14.44
CA TRP A 203 1.77 -19.04 14.12
C TRP A 203 1.88 -18.09 15.33
N HIS A 204 0.78 -17.84 16.03
CA HIS A 204 0.79 -17.02 17.25
C HIS A 204 1.59 -17.69 18.35
N LYS A 205 1.48 -19.01 18.49
CA LYS A 205 2.28 -19.77 19.46
C LYS A 205 3.77 -19.61 19.19
N TYR A 206 4.24 -19.82 17.96
CA TYR A 206 5.67 -19.64 17.61
C TYR A 206 6.17 -18.22 17.90
N ARG A 207 5.38 -17.21 17.56
CA ARG A 207 5.73 -15.81 17.86
C ARG A 207 5.84 -15.59 19.36
N THR A 208 4.87 -16.05 20.13
CA THR A 208 4.82 -15.90 21.59
C THR A 208 5.97 -16.63 22.25
N ASP A 209 6.21 -17.88 21.88
CA ASP A 209 7.27 -18.70 22.43
C ASP A 209 8.65 -18.05 22.17
N PHE A 210 8.88 -17.57 20.95
CA PHE A 210 10.11 -16.88 20.60
C PHE A 210 10.30 -15.56 21.38
N LEU A 211 9.25 -14.75 21.44
CA LEU A 211 9.28 -13.48 22.17
C LEU A 211 9.56 -13.66 23.66
N ASN A 212 9.09 -14.75 24.25
CA ASN A 212 9.27 -15.02 25.67
C ASN A 212 10.62 -15.67 26.00
N ASN A 213 11.10 -16.57 25.15
CA ASN A 213 12.20 -17.46 25.49
C ASN A 213 13.51 -17.17 24.75
N GLU A 214 13.45 -16.55 23.57
CA GLU A 214 14.60 -16.43 22.68
C GLU A 214 15.07 -14.98 22.47
N THR A 215 14.35 -13.98 22.98
CA THR A 215 14.74 -12.57 22.88
C THR A 215 15.57 -12.13 24.07
N HIS A 216 16.50 -11.17 23.82
CA HIS A 216 17.27 -10.55 24.87
C HIS A 216 16.39 -9.69 25.81
N LYS A 217 16.89 -9.45 27.03
CA LYS A 217 16.19 -8.54 27.97
C LYS A 217 16.00 -7.13 27.42
N ASN A 218 16.99 -6.61 26.65
CA ASN A 218 16.88 -5.31 26.00
C ASN A 218 16.27 -5.45 24.60
N THR A 219 14.96 -5.68 24.55
CA THR A 219 14.22 -5.89 23.30
C THR A 219 13.27 -4.72 23.01
N TYR A 220 13.37 -4.23 21.78
CA TYR A 220 12.43 -3.28 21.18
C TYR A 220 11.52 -4.03 20.20
N ILE A 221 10.21 -3.88 20.33
CA ILE A 221 9.24 -4.45 19.40
C ILE A 221 8.65 -3.30 18.58
N ILE A 222 8.89 -3.31 17.28
CA ILE A 222 8.27 -2.42 16.31
C ILE A 222 7.03 -3.12 15.77
N ILE A 223 5.84 -2.61 16.11
CA ILE A 223 4.58 -3.14 15.61
C ILE A 223 4.15 -2.27 14.45
N TYR A 224 4.04 -2.88 13.25
CA TYR A 224 3.68 -2.18 12.03
C TYR A 224 2.70 -3.01 11.18
N GLY A 225 1.60 -2.37 10.74
CA GLY A 225 0.58 -3.06 9.94
C GLY A 225 -0.59 -2.15 9.57
N ARG A 226 -1.49 -2.66 8.77
CA ARG A 226 -2.69 -1.94 8.29
C ARG A 226 -3.81 -1.96 9.33
N TYR A 227 -3.59 -1.35 10.50
CA TYR A 227 -4.54 -1.39 11.62
C TYR A 227 -5.93 -0.90 11.23
N ASP A 228 -6.04 0.20 10.49
CA ASP A 228 -7.32 0.77 10.04
C ASP A 228 -8.13 -0.24 9.23
N ASN A 229 -7.45 -1.03 8.40
CA ASN A 229 -8.10 -2.06 7.61
C ASN A 229 -8.73 -3.17 8.45
N TYR A 230 -8.29 -3.38 9.66
CA TYR A 230 -8.78 -4.44 10.54
C TYR A 230 -9.81 -3.92 11.55
N PHE A 231 -9.69 -2.67 12.00
CA PHE A 231 -10.51 -2.13 13.08
C PHE A 231 -11.77 -1.40 12.63
N GLU A 232 -11.80 -0.81 11.42
CA GLU A 232 -12.82 0.16 11.05
C GLU A 232 -13.85 -0.30 10.01
N LYS A 233 -13.87 -1.58 9.63
CA LYS A 233 -14.72 -2.05 8.55
C LYS A 233 -16.10 -2.49 8.99
N LYS A 234 -17.14 -1.92 8.32
CA LYS A 234 -18.52 -2.36 8.44
C LYS A 234 -18.73 -3.64 7.63
N LEU A 235 -19.34 -4.63 8.27
CA LEU A 235 -19.65 -5.92 7.69
C LEU A 235 -21.16 -6.08 7.65
N LYS A 236 -21.69 -6.59 6.53
CA LYS A 236 -23.09 -7.00 6.41
C LYS A 236 -23.16 -8.50 6.25
N PHE A 237 -23.94 -9.13 7.09
CA PHE A 237 -24.23 -10.56 7.05
C PHE A 237 -25.69 -10.77 6.61
N ASN A 238 -25.97 -11.84 5.87
CA ASN A 238 -27.35 -12.27 5.57
C ASN A 238 -27.97 -12.99 6.80
N GLU A 239 -29.23 -13.39 6.67
CA GLU A 239 -29.98 -14.12 7.70
C GLU A 239 -29.32 -15.45 8.08
N ASN A 240 -28.62 -16.08 7.12
CA ASN A 240 -27.84 -17.32 7.35
C ASN A 240 -26.43 -17.06 7.89
N LYS A 241 -26.14 -15.81 8.36
CA LYS A 241 -24.84 -15.39 8.90
C LYS A 241 -23.67 -15.48 7.92
N ILE A 242 -23.95 -15.48 6.62
CA ILE A 242 -22.96 -15.41 5.55
C ILE A 242 -22.64 -13.94 5.25
N LEU A 243 -21.37 -13.61 5.18
CA LEU A 243 -20.93 -12.25 4.85
C LEU A 243 -21.34 -11.86 3.43
N ILE A 244 -22.25 -10.87 3.29
CA ILE A 244 -22.76 -10.43 1.98
C ILE A 244 -21.91 -9.30 1.42
N LYS A 245 -21.53 -8.33 2.25
CA LYS A 245 -20.86 -7.11 1.82
C LYS A 245 -19.84 -6.64 2.84
N ASP A 246 -18.69 -6.24 2.33
CA ASP A 246 -17.65 -5.57 3.08
C ASP A 246 -17.23 -4.30 2.31
N GLU A 247 -17.21 -3.19 2.99
CA GLU A 247 -16.83 -1.89 2.42
C GLU A 247 -15.31 -1.66 2.44
N GLY A 248 -14.52 -2.72 2.51
CA GLY A 248 -13.08 -2.56 2.58
C GLY A 248 -12.26 -3.65 1.89
N ASN A 249 -11.01 -3.31 1.58
CA ASN A 249 -10.09 -4.12 0.77
C ASN A 249 -9.36 -5.25 1.54
N SER A 250 -9.67 -5.51 2.81
CA SER A 250 -9.02 -6.61 3.52
C SER A 250 -9.64 -7.96 3.14
N GLU A 251 -8.79 -8.92 2.80
CA GLU A 251 -9.19 -10.29 2.46
C GLU A 251 -9.68 -11.07 3.68
N PHE A 252 -9.30 -10.67 4.89
CA PHE A 252 -9.55 -11.39 6.13
C PHE A 252 -10.24 -10.52 7.18
N LEU A 253 -11.04 -11.19 8.02
CA LEU A 253 -11.63 -10.65 9.24
C LEU A 253 -11.01 -11.30 10.45
N PHE A 254 -10.69 -10.50 11.45
CA PHE A 254 -10.26 -11.03 12.75
C PHE A 254 -11.46 -11.25 13.65
N LEU A 255 -11.56 -12.45 14.20
CA LEU A 255 -12.61 -12.88 15.11
C LEU A 255 -11.99 -13.55 16.34
N PRO A 256 -12.58 -13.40 17.54
CA PRO A 256 -12.22 -14.22 18.69
C PRO A 256 -12.44 -15.70 18.35
N ARG A 257 -11.53 -16.56 18.77
CA ARG A 257 -11.52 -17.98 18.42
C ARG A 257 -12.87 -18.69 18.67
N ASN A 258 -13.57 -18.32 19.73
CA ASN A 258 -14.80 -18.98 20.16
C ASN A 258 -16.08 -18.21 19.83
N LYS A 259 -16.02 -17.11 19.07
CA LYS A 259 -17.15 -16.23 18.76
C LYS A 259 -17.16 -15.83 17.30
N VAL A 260 -17.71 -16.69 16.46
CA VAL A 260 -17.80 -16.43 15.00
C VAL A 260 -18.94 -15.46 14.66
N ASN A 261 -19.97 -15.36 15.50
CA ASN A 261 -21.19 -14.60 15.25
C ASN A 261 -21.23 -13.32 16.10
N LEU A 262 -20.43 -12.34 15.76
CA LEU A 262 -20.44 -11.04 16.41
C LEU A 262 -20.99 -9.97 15.46
N ASN A 263 -21.80 -9.06 15.99
CA ASN A 263 -22.14 -7.85 15.26
C ASN A 263 -20.88 -6.97 15.09
N TYR A 264 -20.98 -5.95 14.24
CA TYR A 264 -19.84 -5.10 13.91
C TYR A 264 -19.24 -4.39 15.14
N ASP A 265 -20.10 -3.81 16.00
CA ASP A 265 -19.66 -2.99 17.11
C ASP A 265 -18.99 -3.83 18.20
N ASP A 266 -19.58 -4.97 18.51
CA ASP A 266 -19.00 -5.92 19.48
C ASP A 266 -17.67 -6.48 18.99
N ARG A 267 -17.59 -6.82 17.71
CA ARG A 267 -16.34 -7.26 17.09
C ARG A 267 -15.27 -6.18 17.18
N LYS A 268 -15.60 -4.95 16.81
CA LYS A 268 -14.68 -3.80 16.84
C LYS A 268 -14.19 -3.55 18.26
N LYS A 269 -15.08 -3.57 19.24
CA LYS A 269 -14.76 -3.39 20.66
C LYS A 269 -13.83 -4.49 21.18
N LEU A 270 -14.14 -5.76 20.89
CA LEU A 270 -13.31 -6.89 21.29
C LEU A 270 -11.93 -6.86 20.64
N LEU A 271 -11.87 -6.53 19.36
CA LEU A 271 -10.61 -6.44 18.61
C LEU A 271 -9.72 -5.31 19.15
N LYS A 272 -10.29 -4.12 19.41
CA LYS A 272 -9.56 -3.00 20.01
C LYS A 272 -9.05 -3.34 21.42
N ASN A 273 -9.89 -3.94 22.24
CA ASN A 273 -9.51 -4.36 23.61
C ASN A 273 -8.39 -5.40 23.55
N LYS A 274 -8.49 -6.40 22.65
CA LYS A 274 -7.45 -7.42 22.52
C LYS A 274 -6.14 -6.82 22.03
N PHE A 275 -6.18 -5.89 21.07
CA PHE A 275 -4.97 -5.22 20.62
C PHE A 275 -4.32 -4.42 21.76
N LYS A 276 -5.12 -3.68 22.54
CA LYS A 276 -4.65 -2.96 23.71
C LYS A 276 -3.98 -3.90 24.73
N THR A 277 -4.68 -4.95 25.15
CA THR A 277 -4.11 -5.92 26.12
C THR A 277 -2.87 -6.63 25.58
N THR A 278 -2.82 -6.93 24.27
CA THR A 278 -1.63 -7.52 23.66
C THR A 278 -0.42 -6.58 23.74
N ILE A 279 -0.63 -5.26 23.55
CA ILE A 279 0.44 -4.26 23.70
C ILE A 279 0.85 -4.15 25.17
N GLU A 280 -0.10 -4.12 26.09
CA GLU A 280 0.17 -4.09 27.53
C GLU A 280 0.99 -5.30 27.97
N ASP A 281 0.58 -6.53 27.62
CA ASP A 281 1.28 -7.77 27.90
C ASP A 281 2.74 -7.74 27.36
N LEU A 282 2.91 -7.27 26.12
CA LEU A 282 4.25 -7.15 25.52
C LEU A 282 5.11 -6.06 26.19
N SER A 283 4.49 -5.00 26.71
CA SER A 283 5.18 -3.86 27.31
C SER A 283 5.68 -4.12 28.72
N GLU A 284 5.25 -5.17 29.40
CA GLU A 284 5.72 -5.53 30.73
C GLU A 284 7.23 -5.74 30.79
N ASN A 285 7.81 -6.35 29.75
CA ASN A 285 9.22 -6.71 29.73
C ASN A 285 9.97 -6.18 28.49
N LYS A 286 9.32 -5.47 27.58
CA LYS A 286 9.87 -5.01 26.29
C LYS A 286 9.45 -3.59 25.98
N LYS A 287 10.23 -2.90 25.16
CA LYS A 287 9.93 -1.54 24.72
C LYS A 287 9.13 -1.59 23.41
N ILE A 288 7.95 -1.00 23.38
CA ILE A 288 7.04 -1.07 22.22
C ILE A 288 7.09 0.23 21.42
N ILE A 289 7.23 0.11 20.11
CA ILE A 289 7.15 1.20 19.14
C ILE A 289 6.00 0.88 18.18
N LEU A 290 4.94 1.69 18.21
CA LEU A 290 3.85 1.58 17.26
C LEU A 290 4.13 2.50 16.07
N LEU A 291 4.20 1.92 14.87
CA LEU A 291 4.26 2.69 13.63
C LEU A 291 2.87 2.76 13.02
N TYR A 292 2.36 3.97 12.86
CA TYR A 292 1.11 4.17 12.12
C TYR A 292 1.36 3.99 10.62
N PRO A 293 0.49 3.25 9.92
CA PRO A 293 0.56 3.19 8.47
C PRO A 293 0.39 4.61 7.92
N SER A 294 1.22 4.98 6.94
CA SER A 294 0.97 6.19 6.18
C SER A 294 -0.37 6.08 5.44
N PRO A 295 -1.14 7.15 5.36
CA PRO A 295 -2.42 7.17 4.66
C PRO A 295 -2.32 6.80 3.18
#